data_3c5f19510083ab6a526721f792458aaa
#
_entry.id   3c5f19510083ab6a526721f792458aaa
#
_cell.length_a   1.000
_cell.length_b   1.000
_cell.length_c   1.000
_cell.angle_alpha   90.00
_cell.angle_beta   90.00
_cell.angle_gamma   90.00
#
_symmetry.space_group_name_H-M   'P 1'
#
loop_
_entity.id
_entity.type
_entity.pdbx_description
1 polymer ?
#
loop_
_entity_poly.entity_id
_entity_poly.type
_entity_poly.pdbx_seq_one_letter_code
_entity_poly.pdbx_strand_id
1 'polypeptide(L)'
;MSDYYAPCKELDECNALIEQYWNTKRYELCFAGHLKLAEKGYPLAECQVGYFYLEGYGVQKNLTQAFYWTERAAQHGDRDAQFNLGWFYENGIIVPKDLEIANVWYHKAAAQPQTDALEKLK
;
A
#
# COMPACT_ATOMS: atom_id res chain seq x y z
N MET A 1 15.49 -17.99 6.49
CA MET A 1 14.57 -16.87 6.60
C MET A 1 13.91 -16.60 5.25
N SER A 2 12.68 -16.21 5.28
CA SER A 2 11.97 -15.91 4.05
C SER A 2 12.53 -14.65 3.39
N ASP A 3 12.57 -14.65 2.06
CA ASP A 3 12.99 -13.48 1.30
C ASP A 3 11.85 -12.50 1.04
N TYR A 4 10.67 -12.83 1.50
CA TYR A 4 9.55 -11.95 1.34
C TYR A 4 9.14 -11.30 2.67
N TYR A 5 8.46 -10.21 2.55
CA TYR A 5 7.98 -9.39 3.63
C TYR A 5 6.94 -10.12 4.49
N ALA A 6 7.14 -10.13 5.80
CA ALA A 6 6.25 -10.80 6.75
C ALA A 6 5.81 -9.78 7.81
N PRO A 7 4.67 -9.11 7.63
CA PRO A 7 4.32 -7.93 8.40
C PRO A 7 3.54 -8.19 9.69
N CYS A 8 3.95 -9.12 10.53
CA CYS A 8 3.17 -9.48 11.72
C CYS A 8 2.96 -8.29 12.67
N LYS A 9 4.05 -7.66 13.10
CA LYS A 9 3.95 -6.51 14.01
C LYS A 9 3.29 -5.32 13.33
N GLU A 10 3.70 -5.05 12.11
CA GLU A 10 3.16 -3.95 11.33
C GLU A 10 1.67 -4.14 11.07
N LEU A 11 1.26 -5.37 10.79
CA LEU A 11 -0.14 -5.68 10.58
C LEU A 11 -0.97 -5.37 11.83
N ASP A 12 -0.45 -5.74 13.01
CA ASP A 12 -1.14 -5.46 14.26
C ASP A 12 -1.30 -3.96 14.48
N GLU A 13 -0.26 -3.19 14.23
CA GLU A 13 -0.31 -1.74 14.38
C GLU A 13 -1.28 -1.10 13.39
N CYS A 14 -1.26 -1.53 12.14
CA CYS A 14 -2.19 -1.01 11.13
C CYS A 14 -3.63 -1.42 11.44
N ASN A 15 -3.85 -2.65 11.87
CA ASN A 15 -5.20 -3.11 12.24
C ASN A 15 -5.75 -2.32 13.43
N ALA A 16 -4.91 -1.99 14.40
CA ALA A 16 -5.33 -1.18 15.53
C ALA A 16 -5.82 0.20 15.06
N LEU A 17 -5.13 0.81 14.10
CA LEU A 17 -5.56 2.09 13.54
C LEU A 17 -6.87 1.96 12.77
N ILE A 18 -7.03 0.87 12.03
CA ILE A 18 -8.26 0.63 11.28
C ILE A 18 -9.43 0.45 12.23
N GLU A 19 -9.26 -0.38 13.27
CA GLU A 19 -10.33 -0.58 14.24
C GLU A 19 -10.69 0.69 14.98
N GLN A 20 -9.69 1.46 15.38
CA GLN A 20 -9.89 2.65 16.19
C GLN A 20 -10.42 3.83 15.38
N TYR A 21 -9.92 4.02 14.17
CA TYR A 21 -10.19 5.23 13.42
C TYR A 21 -10.97 5.00 12.13
N TRP A 22 -10.61 3.98 11.33
CA TRP A 22 -11.28 3.74 10.06
C TRP A 22 -12.72 3.31 10.28
N ASN A 23 -12.92 2.33 11.15
CA ASN A 23 -14.27 1.80 11.41
C ASN A 23 -15.18 2.82 12.09
N THR A 24 -14.62 3.82 12.73
CA THR A 24 -15.36 4.90 13.34
C THR A 24 -15.44 6.13 12.45
N LYS A 25 -15.01 6.02 11.21
CA LYS A 25 -15.01 7.10 10.20
C LYS A 25 -14.15 8.30 10.58
N ARG A 26 -13.14 8.09 11.41
CA ARG A 26 -12.16 9.12 11.76
C ARG A 26 -10.97 9.02 10.82
N TYR A 27 -11.21 9.28 9.53
CA TYR A 27 -10.24 9.03 8.48
C TYR A 27 -8.95 9.86 8.61
N GLU A 28 -9.08 11.10 9.09
CA GLU A 28 -7.89 11.94 9.25
C GLU A 28 -6.93 11.37 10.29
N LEU A 29 -7.45 10.84 11.39
CA LEU A 29 -6.63 10.20 12.41
C LEU A 29 -6.04 8.89 11.91
N CYS A 30 -6.82 8.13 11.13
CA CYS A 30 -6.34 6.90 10.53
C CYS A 30 -5.19 7.19 9.57
N PHE A 31 -5.34 8.20 8.73
CA PHE A 31 -4.27 8.62 7.81
C PHE A 31 -3.03 9.04 8.58
N ALA A 32 -3.18 9.90 9.59
CA ALA A 32 -2.04 10.41 10.34
C ALA A 32 -1.27 9.28 11.03
N GLY A 33 -1.99 8.30 11.59
CA GLY A 33 -1.35 7.16 12.22
C GLY A 33 -0.58 6.30 11.24
N HIS A 34 -1.19 6.02 10.09
CA HIS A 34 -0.51 5.24 9.04
C HIS A 34 0.69 6.00 8.47
N LEU A 35 0.59 7.31 8.35
CA LEU A 35 1.71 8.11 7.86
C LEU A 35 2.93 7.99 8.78
N LYS A 36 2.72 8.00 10.09
CA LYS A 36 3.81 7.81 11.04
C LYS A 36 4.48 6.45 10.86
N LEU A 37 3.70 5.40 10.68
CA LEU A 37 4.23 4.07 10.43
C LEU A 37 4.94 3.99 9.08
N ALA A 38 4.38 4.63 8.08
CA ALA A 38 4.98 4.66 6.74
C ALA A 38 6.33 5.38 6.76
N GLU A 39 6.46 6.45 7.55
CA GLU A 39 7.72 7.17 7.69
C GLU A 39 8.79 6.33 8.37
N LYS A 40 8.40 5.31 9.13
CA LYS A 40 9.33 4.33 9.68
C LYS A 40 9.75 3.28 8.65
N GLY A 41 9.18 3.30 7.46
CA GLY A 41 9.51 2.37 6.40
C GLY A 41 8.70 1.08 6.42
N TYR A 42 7.57 1.05 7.10
CA TYR A 42 6.70 -0.13 7.13
C TYR A 42 5.94 -0.25 5.80
N PRO A 43 6.22 -1.28 5.00
CA PRO A 43 5.61 -1.39 3.67
C PRO A 43 4.09 -1.42 3.67
N LEU A 44 3.48 -2.12 4.63
CA LEU A 44 2.02 -2.16 4.70
C LEU A 44 1.45 -0.77 4.95
N ALA A 45 2.06 0.01 5.85
CA ALA A 45 1.62 1.36 6.12
C ALA A 45 1.85 2.28 4.92
N GLU A 46 2.98 2.11 4.22
CA GLU A 46 3.25 2.87 3.00
C GLU A 46 2.17 2.59 1.95
N CYS A 47 1.76 1.34 1.80
CA CYS A 47 0.70 0.97 0.88
C CYS A 47 -0.62 1.63 1.26
N GLN A 48 -0.96 1.62 2.55
CA GLN A 48 -2.19 2.25 3.03
C GLN A 48 -2.18 3.76 2.80
N VAL A 49 -1.05 4.42 3.05
CA VAL A 49 -0.93 5.85 2.81
C VAL A 49 -1.14 6.15 1.33
N GLY A 50 -0.55 5.35 0.45
CA GLY A 50 -0.77 5.50 -0.98
C GLY A 50 -2.24 5.39 -1.35
N TYR A 51 -2.94 4.42 -0.77
CA TYR A 51 -4.37 4.22 -1.00
C TYR A 51 -5.19 5.43 -0.50
N PHE A 52 -4.84 5.97 0.67
CA PHE A 52 -5.55 7.12 1.21
C PHE A 52 -5.42 8.34 0.30
N TYR A 53 -4.25 8.57 -0.25
CA TYR A 53 -4.06 9.64 -1.23
C TYR A 53 -4.80 9.36 -2.54
N LEU A 54 -4.86 8.11 -2.95
CA LEU A 54 -5.53 7.74 -4.20
C LEU A 54 -7.04 8.01 -4.10
N GLU A 55 -7.63 7.70 -2.98
CA GLU A 55 -9.08 7.81 -2.78
C GLU A 55 -9.51 9.09 -2.07
N GLY A 56 -8.58 9.79 -1.45
CA GLY A 56 -8.91 10.99 -0.68
C GLY A 56 -9.51 10.70 0.67
N TYR A 57 -9.06 9.65 1.35
CA TYR A 57 -9.53 9.32 2.69
C TYR A 57 -8.65 9.98 3.75
N GLY A 58 -9.23 10.90 4.51
CA GLY A 58 -8.52 11.59 5.59
C GLY A 58 -7.44 12.53 5.13
N VAL A 59 -7.29 12.73 3.85
CA VAL A 59 -6.31 13.61 3.22
C VAL A 59 -6.86 13.99 1.85
N GLN A 60 -6.46 15.14 1.34
CA GLN A 60 -6.89 15.55 0.01
C GLN A 60 -6.31 14.57 -1.03
N LYS A 61 -7.16 14.13 -1.95
CA LYS A 61 -6.75 13.23 -3.03
C LYS A 61 -5.55 13.83 -3.77
N ASN A 62 -4.53 13.01 -3.97
CA ASN A 62 -3.31 13.45 -4.65
C ASN A 62 -2.66 12.26 -5.32
N LEU A 63 -2.79 12.17 -6.64
CA LEU A 63 -2.29 11.00 -7.38
C LEU A 63 -0.77 10.92 -7.40
N THR A 64 -0.07 12.06 -7.35
CA THR A 64 1.39 12.06 -7.28
C THR A 64 1.87 11.45 -5.99
N GLN A 65 1.27 11.83 -4.86
CA GLN A 65 1.60 11.24 -3.57
C GLN A 65 1.19 9.77 -3.50
N ALA A 66 0.04 9.44 -4.09
CA ALA A 66 -0.40 8.05 -4.15
C ALA A 66 0.63 7.18 -4.87
N PHE A 67 1.14 7.64 -5.99
CA PHE A 67 2.17 6.92 -6.74
C PHE A 67 3.44 6.79 -5.91
N TYR A 68 3.90 7.89 -5.32
CA TYR A 68 5.14 7.91 -4.52
C TYR A 68 5.11 6.85 -3.41
N TRP A 69 4.05 6.82 -2.61
CA TRP A 69 3.96 5.89 -1.50
C TRP A 69 3.74 4.45 -1.97
N THR A 70 2.96 4.27 -3.04
CA THR A 70 2.76 2.95 -3.62
C THR A 70 4.08 2.39 -4.15
N GLU A 71 4.87 3.21 -4.84
CA GLU A 71 6.16 2.77 -5.34
C GLU A 71 7.11 2.37 -4.21
N ARG A 72 7.17 3.17 -3.14
CA ARG A 72 7.99 2.83 -1.98
C ARG A 72 7.57 1.50 -1.37
N ALA A 73 6.28 1.32 -1.16
CA ALA A 73 5.78 0.08 -0.58
C ALA A 73 6.08 -1.12 -1.48
N ALA A 74 5.91 -0.95 -2.78
CA ALA A 74 6.20 -2.01 -3.73
C ALA A 74 7.68 -2.40 -3.72
N GLN A 75 8.56 -1.41 -3.67
CA GLN A 75 10.01 -1.65 -3.60
C GLN A 75 10.40 -2.31 -2.28
N HIS A 76 9.66 -2.06 -1.21
CA HIS A 76 9.89 -2.68 0.08
C HIS A 76 9.22 -4.05 0.20
N GLY A 77 8.58 -4.53 -0.86
CA GLY A 77 8.07 -5.89 -0.93
C GLY A 77 6.59 -6.08 -0.64
N ASP A 78 5.83 -5.02 -0.45
CA ASP A 78 4.41 -5.17 -0.20
C ASP A 78 3.70 -5.66 -1.46
N ARG A 79 3.00 -6.79 -1.34
CA ARG A 79 2.35 -7.45 -2.46
C ARG A 79 1.25 -6.59 -3.09
N ASP A 80 0.41 -6.01 -2.25
CA ASP A 80 -0.71 -5.19 -2.75
C ASP A 80 -0.20 -3.92 -3.43
N ALA A 81 0.88 -3.34 -2.90
CA ALA A 81 1.48 -2.16 -3.52
C ALA A 81 2.11 -2.52 -4.88
N GLN A 82 2.71 -3.71 -5.00
CA GLN A 82 3.25 -4.15 -6.27
C GLN A 82 2.14 -4.29 -7.31
N PHE A 83 1.01 -4.87 -6.91
CA PHE A 83 -0.15 -4.96 -7.79
C PHE A 83 -0.65 -3.56 -8.18
N ASN A 84 -0.75 -2.66 -7.20
CA ASN A 84 -1.22 -1.30 -7.45
C ASN A 84 -0.25 -0.52 -8.34
N LEU A 85 1.04 -0.75 -8.18
CA LEU A 85 2.03 -0.09 -9.04
C LEU A 85 1.88 -0.56 -10.49
N GLY A 86 1.63 -1.85 -10.69
CA GLY A 86 1.29 -2.37 -12.02
C GLY A 86 0.10 -1.66 -12.61
N TRP A 87 -0.91 -1.39 -11.81
CA TRP A 87 -2.09 -0.67 -12.25
C TRP A 87 -1.77 0.76 -12.72
N PHE A 88 -0.89 1.47 -12.03
CA PHE A 88 -0.46 2.80 -12.46
C PHE A 88 0.18 2.75 -13.85
N TYR A 89 1.03 1.76 -14.09
CA TYR A 89 1.69 1.64 -15.41
C TYR A 89 0.72 1.15 -16.48
N GLU A 90 -0.19 0.26 -16.13
CA GLU A 90 -1.15 -0.25 -17.09
C GLU A 90 -2.06 0.86 -17.62
N ASN A 91 -2.42 1.80 -16.75
CA ASN A 91 -3.37 2.85 -17.08
C ASN A 91 -2.70 4.18 -17.42
N GLY A 92 -1.38 4.27 -17.31
CA GLY A 92 -0.66 5.49 -17.62
C GLY A 92 -1.01 6.64 -16.68
N ILE A 93 -1.14 6.35 -15.38
CA ILE A 93 -1.45 7.36 -14.38
C ILE A 93 -0.14 7.77 -13.71
N ILE A 94 0.20 9.04 -13.74
CA ILE A 94 1.44 9.64 -13.24
C ILE A 94 2.67 9.24 -14.07
N VAL A 95 2.70 8.02 -14.60
CA VAL A 95 3.78 7.51 -15.45
C VAL A 95 3.23 7.21 -16.83
N PRO A 96 4.06 7.19 -17.89
CA PRO A 96 3.59 6.76 -19.19
C PRO A 96 3.09 5.32 -19.15
N LYS A 97 2.02 5.05 -19.88
CA LYS A 97 1.48 3.70 -20.00
C LYS A 97 2.56 2.76 -20.52
N ASP A 98 2.77 1.65 -19.79
CA ASP A 98 3.78 0.67 -20.15
C ASP A 98 3.33 -0.70 -19.66
N LEU A 99 2.83 -1.51 -20.59
CA LEU A 99 2.29 -2.82 -20.23
C LEU A 99 3.39 -3.81 -19.83
N GLU A 100 4.62 -3.64 -20.35
CA GLU A 100 5.72 -4.51 -19.95
C GLU A 100 6.10 -4.29 -18.49
N ILE A 101 6.24 -3.02 -18.09
CA ILE A 101 6.53 -2.69 -16.70
C ILE A 101 5.38 -3.12 -15.80
N ALA A 102 4.13 -2.87 -16.23
CA ALA A 102 2.97 -3.30 -15.45
C ALA A 102 3.01 -4.81 -15.19
N ASN A 103 3.31 -5.58 -16.22
CA ASN A 103 3.37 -7.05 -16.08
C ASN A 103 4.51 -7.49 -15.16
N VAL A 104 5.65 -6.80 -15.18
CA VAL A 104 6.74 -7.11 -14.25
C VAL A 104 6.25 -6.99 -12.81
N TRP A 105 5.55 -5.91 -12.48
CA TRP A 105 5.05 -5.72 -11.12
C TRP A 105 3.94 -6.71 -10.79
N TYR A 106 3.04 -7.00 -11.72
CA TYR A 106 2.00 -8.01 -11.50
C TYR A 106 2.60 -9.39 -11.22
N HIS A 107 3.65 -9.76 -11.96
CA HIS A 107 4.31 -11.04 -11.72
C HIS A 107 5.02 -11.08 -10.36
N LYS A 108 5.64 -9.97 -9.97
CA LYS A 108 6.25 -9.90 -8.64
C LYS A 108 5.21 -10.08 -7.54
N ALA A 109 4.06 -9.43 -7.69
CA ALA A 109 2.99 -9.57 -6.71
C ALA A 109 2.46 -11.00 -6.67
N ALA A 110 2.26 -11.61 -7.85
CA ALA A 110 1.75 -12.98 -7.94
C ALA A 110 2.73 -14.01 -7.41
N ALA A 111 4.03 -13.73 -7.47
CA ALA A 111 5.06 -14.64 -6.99
C ALA A 111 5.16 -14.68 -5.47
N GLN A 112 4.63 -13.68 -4.76
CA GLN A 112 4.65 -13.68 -3.31
C GLN A 112 3.61 -14.66 -2.77
N PRO A 113 3.98 -15.44 -1.74
CA PRO A 113 2.98 -16.31 -1.13
C PRO A 113 1.88 -15.48 -0.48
N GLN A 114 0.65 -15.95 -0.62
CA GLN A 114 -0.47 -15.37 0.07
C GLN A 114 -0.32 -15.65 1.55
N THR A 115 -0.52 -14.64 2.38
CA THR A 115 -0.57 -14.83 3.82
C THR A 115 -1.99 -14.59 4.28
N ASP A 116 -2.43 -15.30 5.30
CA ASP A 116 -3.76 -15.10 5.85
C ASP A 116 -3.97 -13.64 6.26
N ALA A 117 -2.90 -12.99 6.72
CA ALA A 117 -2.96 -11.61 7.12
C ALA A 117 -3.35 -10.70 5.96
N LEU A 118 -2.68 -10.87 4.81
CA LEU A 118 -2.98 -10.07 3.63
C LEU A 118 -4.35 -10.41 3.06
N GLU A 119 -4.73 -11.69 3.09
CA GLU A 119 -6.05 -12.12 2.64
C GLU A 119 -7.16 -11.41 3.41
N LYS A 120 -6.98 -11.27 4.71
CA LYS A 120 -8.00 -10.65 5.56
C LYS A 120 -8.15 -9.16 5.35
N LEU A 121 -7.15 -8.51 4.75
CA LEU A 121 -7.20 -7.09 4.46
C LEU A 121 -7.96 -6.77 3.19
N LYS A 122 -8.28 -7.77 2.39
CA LYS A 122 -8.98 -7.60 1.12
C LYS A 122 -10.48 -7.53 1.28
#